data_038b5704c783af5488fc4798c360457b
#
_entry.id   038b5704c783af5488fc4798c360457b
#
_cell.length_a   1.000
_cell.length_b   1.000
_cell.length_c   1.000
_cell.angle_alpha   90.00
_cell.angle_beta   90.00
_cell.angle_gamma   90.00
#
_symmetry.space_group_name_H-M   'P 1'
#
loop_
_entity.id
_entity.type
_entity.pdbx_description
1 polymer ?
#
loop_
_entity_poly.entity_id
_entity_poly.type
_entity_poly.pdbx_seq_one_letter_code
_entity_poly.pdbx_strand_id
1 'polypeptide(L)'
;MHTIEITPLTATIGAEIRGVDLASAPDDPSTMATIEGALYDHLVLFFRDQHLTDAQHVRFAGCFGPFEHHAFAKSHPDFVDMTVLDQITPQNDGGNSWHSDSSFMEQPALGSVLRAVQLPPLGGDTCWASMYAAFDALSPRMQSMLDGLTALHDIIVPLEKAIAGGHSVSANLEEIRRAWPAMEHPVVRRHPVTGRPALYVNNNFTTRILGITKSESDVLLPYLLQHVQRPDFQVRFRWAPGSVAFWDNRVTQHYAVPDYSGHRRIMHRVTLTGERPA
;
A
#
# COMPACT_ATOMS: atom_id res chain seq x y z
N MET A 1 9.17 22.12 -23.39
CA MET A 1 9.19 21.27 -22.19
C MET A 1 7.96 21.63 -21.37
N HIS A 2 7.07 20.70 -21.09
CA HIS A 2 6.00 20.94 -20.12
C HIS A 2 6.64 20.96 -18.74
N THR A 3 6.34 21.99 -17.95
CA THR A 3 6.80 22.06 -16.56
C THR A 3 5.96 21.07 -15.73
N ILE A 4 6.63 20.17 -15.00
CA ILE A 4 5.94 19.29 -14.05
C ILE A 4 5.41 20.14 -12.91
N GLU A 5 4.12 20.06 -12.66
CA GLU A 5 3.44 20.71 -11.55
C GLU A 5 3.10 19.68 -10.47
N ILE A 6 3.51 19.95 -9.23
CA ILE A 6 3.24 19.11 -8.06
C ILE A 6 2.32 19.89 -7.13
N THR A 7 1.09 19.40 -6.96
CA THR A 7 0.07 20.06 -6.14
C THR A 7 -0.26 19.17 -4.93
N PRO A 8 0.18 19.50 -3.70
CA PRO A 8 -0.20 18.77 -2.50
C PRO A 8 -1.72 18.75 -2.30
N LEU A 9 -2.28 17.61 -1.92
CA LEU A 9 -3.72 17.46 -1.68
C LEU A 9 -4.08 17.63 -0.20
N THR A 10 -3.17 17.26 0.70
CA THR A 10 -3.30 17.46 2.15
C THR A 10 -1.97 17.93 2.73
N ALA A 11 -1.97 18.30 4.00
CA ALA A 11 -0.75 18.73 4.70
C ALA A 11 0.23 17.58 4.99
N THR A 12 -0.24 16.33 4.94
CA THR A 12 0.53 15.17 5.43
C THR A 12 0.81 14.11 4.39
N ILE A 13 0.00 14.05 3.32
CA ILE A 13 0.06 12.97 2.33
C ILE A 13 -0.68 13.34 1.05
N GLY A 14 -0.15 12.88 -0.09
CA GLY A 14 -0.80 12.95 -1.38
C GLY A 14 -0.49 14.22 -2.16
N ALA A 15 -0.05 14.02 -3.42
CA ALA A 15 0.06 15.11 -4.39
C ALA A 15 -0.48 14.68 -5.76
N GLU A 16 -1.12 15.61 -6.47
CA GLU A 16 -1.46 15.46 -7.88
C GLU A 16 -0.31 15.98 -8.73
N ILE A 17 0.13 15.18 -9.70
CA ILE A 17 1.21 15.50 -10.62
C ILE A 17 0.61 15.79 -12.00
N ARG A 18 0.92 16.95 -12.56
CA ARG A 18 0.50 17.39 -13.88
C ARG A 18 1.69 17.68 -14.79
N GLY A 19 1.45 17.79 -16.09
CA GLY A 19 2.49 18.13 -17.07
C GLY A 19 3.43 16.96 -17.41
N VAL A 20 3.07 15.72 -17.02
CA VAL A 20 3.82 14.51 -17.34
C VAL A 20 2.94 13.49 -18.04
N ASP A 21 3.50 12.82 -19.04
CA ASP A 21 2.94 11.61 -19.66
C ASP A 21 3.77 10.40 -19.22
N LEU A 22 3.16 9.52 -18.42
CA LEU A 22 3.83 8.35 -17.86
C LEU A 22 4.24 7.32 -18.93
N ALA A 23 3.67 7.38 -20.15
CA ALA A 23 4.06 6.51 -21.25
C ALA A 23 5.47 6.81 -21.75
N SER A 24 5.88 8.09 -21.73
CA SER A 24 7.17 8.59 -22.21
C SER A 24 8.12 9.02 -21.08
N ALA A 25 7.62 9.21 -19.85
CA ALA A 25 8.44 9.59 -18.70
C ALA A 25 9.71 8.74 -18.50
N PRO A 26 9.69 7.40 -18.70
CA PRO A 26 10.89 6.56 -18.60
C PRO A 26 12.02 6.91 -19.56
N ASP A 27 11.78 7.74 -20.57
CA ASP A 27 12.79 8.19 -21.53
C ASP A 27 13.53 9.45 -21.05
N ASP A 28 13.04 10.10 -19.98
CA ASP A 28 13.63 11.31 -19.40
C ASP A 28 14.03 11.09 -17.93
N PRO A 29 15.34 10.86 -17.66
CA PRO A 29 15.83 10.66 -16.29
C PRO A 29 15.52 11.82 -15.34
N SER A 30 15.42 13.05 -15.83
CA SER A 30 15.10 14.22 -14.99
C SER A 30 13.66 14.21 -14.53
N THR A 31 12.74 13.82 -15.40
CA THR A 31 11.33 13.60 -15.07
C THR A 31 11.18 12.46 -14.04
N MET A 32 11.89 11.34 -14.24
CA MET A 32 11.84 10.21 -13.30
C MET A 32 12.39 10.58 -11.92
N ALA A 33 13.51 11.32 -11.85
CA ALA A 33 14.06 11.81 -10.59
C ALA A 33 13.10 12.79 -9.87
N THR A 34 12.38 13.63 -10.62
CA THR A 34 11.38 14.53 -10.07
C THR A 34 10.20 13.75 -9.48
N ILE A 35 9.70 12.71 -10.17
CA ILE A 35 8.62 11.84 -9.68
C ILE A 35 9.08 11.09 -8.42
N GLU A 36 10.28 10.55 -8.42
CA GLU A 36 10.84 9.83 -7.26
C GLU A 36 11.00 10.75 -6.04
N GLY A 37 11.55 11.95 -6.23
CA GLY A 37 11.63 12.96 -5.17
C GLY A 37 10.25 13.34 -4.61
N ALA A 38 9.29 13.58 -5.49
CA ALA A 38 7.91 13.87 -5.09
C ALA A 38 7.26 12.71 -4.31
N LEU A 39 7.59 11.43 -4.64
CA LEU A 39 7.11 10.27 -3.91
C LEU A 39 7.62 10.26 -2.46
N TYR A 40 8.88 10.61 -2.23
CA TYR A 40 9.44 10.68 -0.87
C TYR A 40 8.85 11.84 -0.05
N ASP A 41 8.50 12.95 -0.71
CA ASP A 41 7.93 14.13 -0.05
C ASP A 41 6.43 13.96 0.25
N HIS A 42 5.68 13.33 -0.67
CA HIS A 42 4.21 13.26 -0.61
C HIS A 42 3.64 11.86 -0.38
N LEU A 43 4.45 10.79 -0.38
CA LEU A 43 4.13 9.40 -0.04
C LEU A 43 3.17 8.71 -1.01
N VAL A 44 2.26 9.41 -1.66
CA VAL A 44 1.43 8.94 -2.76
C VAL A 44 1.23 10.04 -3.80
N LEU A 45 1.43 9.66 -5.06
CA LEU A 45 1.29 10.54 -6.22
C LEU A 45 0.11 10.10 -7.07
N PHE A 46 -0.65 11.07 -7.56
CA PHE A 46 -1.80 10.87 -8.42
C PHE A 46 -1.57 11.54 -9.76
N PHE A 47 -1.83 10.79 -10.82
CA PHE A 47 -1.72 11.27 -12.20
C PHE A 47 -3.09 11.14 -12.87
N ARG A 48 -3.54 12.18 -13.53
CA ARG A 48 -4.78 12.21 -14.29
C ARG A 48 -4.51 12.06 -15.79
N ASP A 49 -5.52 11.67 -16.55
CA ASP A 49 -5.52 11.63 -18.01
C ASP A 49 -4.35 10.84 -18.63
N GLN A 50 -3.95 9.75 -17.97
CA GLN A 50 -2.88 8.87 -18.42
C GLN A 50 -3.43 7.75 -19.31
N HIS A 51 -3.00 7.70 -20.57
CA HIS A 51 -3.43 6.72 -21.57
C HIS A 51 -2.36 5.64 -21.79
N LEU A 52 -2.09 4.85 -20.72
CA LEU A 52 -1.05 3.82 -20.75
C LEU A 52 -1.57 2.51 -21.37
N THR A 53 -0.78 1.88 -22.23
CA THR A 53 -0.86 0.45 -22.48
C THR A 53 -0.34 -0.33 -21.25
N ASP A 54 -0.65 -1.62 -21.15
CA ASP A 54 -0.15 -2.45 -20.05
C ASP A 54 1.39 -2.54 -20.07
N ALA A 55 2.00 -2.64 -21.26
CA ALA A 55 3.46 -2.62 -21.42
C ALA A 55 4.10 -1.30 -20.89
N GLN A 56 3.47 -0.15 -21.18
CA GLN A 56 3.94 1.15 -20.68
C GLN A 56 3.78 1.27 -19.17
N HIS A 57 2.69 0.73 -18.60
CA HIS A 57 2.48 0.68 -17.16
C HIS A 57 3.58 -0.15 -16.46
N VAL A 58 3.88 -1.36 -16.96
CA VAL A 58 4.98 -2.20 -16.44
C VAL A 58 6.33 -1.49 -16.58
N ARG A 59 6.59 -0.89 -17.77
CA ARG A 59 7.84 -0.15 -18.02
C ARG A 59 8.03 1.01 -17.04
N PHE A 60 7.00 1.82 -16.82
CA PHE A 60 7.05 2.94 -15.87
C PHE A 60 7.34 2.45 -14.45
N ALA A 61 6.60 1.46 -13.96
CA ALA A 61 6.80 0.90 -12.64
C ALA A 61 8.22 0.31 -12.46
N GLY A 62 8.72 -0.42 -13.46
CA GLY A 62 10.05 -1.05 -13.45
C GLY A 62 11.22 -0.09 -13.35
N CYS A 63 11.02 1.21 -13.57
CA CYS A 63 12.06 2.22 -13.34
C CYS A 63 12.41 2.43 -11.85
N PHE A 64 11.54 2.00 -10.94
CA PHE A 64 11.70 2.23 -9.49
C PHE A 64 12.19 1.00 -8.73
N GLY A 65 12.31 -0.16 -9.37
CA GLY A 65 12.83 -1.37 -8.74
C GLY A 65 12.34 -2.67 -9.37
N PRO A 66 12.77 -3.81 -8.82
CA PRO A 66 12.34 -5.13 -9.26
C PRO A 66 10.86 -5.37 -8.92
N PHE A 67 10.20 -6.24 -9.70
CA PHE A 67 8.81 -6.57 -9.49
C PHE A 67 8.61 -7.60 -8.39
N GLU A 68 7.53 -7.41 -7.60
CA GLU A 68 7.03 -8.40 -6.67
C GLU A 68 5.92 -9.23 -7.34
N HIS A 69 6.06 -10.55 -7.31
CA HIS A 69 5.02 -11.46 -7.76
C HIS A 69 4.07 -11.78 -6.60
N HIS A 70 2.84 -11.31 -6.69
CA HIS A 70 1.84 -11.53 -5.64
C HIS A 70 1.37 -13.00 -5.64
N ALA A 71 1.64 -13.72 -4.55
CA ALA A 71 1.42 -15.15 -4.45
C ALA A 71 -0.07 -15.59 -4.55
N PHE A 72 -1.01 -14.71 -4.23
CA PHE A 72 -2.45 -15.03 -4.10
C PHE A 72 -3.34 -14.24 -5.06
N ALA A 73 -2.79 -13.30 -5.83
CA ALA A 73 -3.57 -12.50 -6.77
C ALA A 73 -3.42 -13.01 -8.20
N LYS A 74 -4.46 -12.78 -9.01
CA LYS A 74 -4.47 -13.16 -10.42
C LYS A 74 -3.54 -12.25 -11.22
N SER A 75 -2.52 -12.82 -11.84
CA SER A 75 -1.66 -12.10 -12.79
C SER A 75 -2.38 -11.83 -14.10
N HIS A 76 -1.95 -10.78 -14.79
CA HIS A 76 -2.38 -10.49 -16.15
C HIS A 76 -1.91 -11.61 -17.11
N PRO A 77 -2.72 -12.04 -18.10
CA PRO A 77 -2.36 -13.16 -18.98
C PRO A 77 -1.06 -12.93 -19.78
N ASP A 78 -0.79 -11.69 -20.18
CA ASP A 78 0.38 -11.34 -20.99
C ASP A 78 1.50 -10.67 -20.20
N PHE A 79 1.26 -10.23 -18.97
CA PHE A 79 2.22 -9.52 -18.10
C PHE A 79 2.20 -10.13 -16.70
N VAL A 80 3.08 -11.08 -16.44
CA VAL A 80 3.15 -11.81 -15.16
C VAL A 80 3.40 -10.88 -13.95
N ASP A 81 4.08 -9.76 -14.17
CA ASP A 81 4.40 -8.74 -13.16
C ASP A 81 3.21 -7.83 -12.81
N MET A 82 2.08 -7.99 -13.53
CA MET A 82 0.89 -7.19 -13.32
C MET A 82 -0.22 -8.01 -12.67
N THR A 83 -0.75 -7.51 -11.59
CA THR A 83 -1.94 -8.07 -10.92
C THR A 83 -3.21 -7.43 -11.50
N VAL A 84 -4.22 -8.26 -11.79
CA VAL A 84 -5.56 -7.81 -12.22
C VAL A 84 -6.53 -7.90 -11.05
N LEU A 85 -7.01 -6.74 -10.59
CA LEU A 85 -8.05 -6.62 -9.57
C LEU A 85 -9.39 -6.39 -10.29
N ASP A 86 -10.14 -7.47 -10.50
CA ASP A 86 -11.41 -7.47 -11.25
C ASP A 86 -12.55 -7.94 -10.33
N GLN A 87 -13.39 -7.00 -9.90
CA GLN A 87 -14.43 -7.24 -8.91
C GLN A 87 -15.75 -6.57 -9.34
N ILE A 88 -16.89 -7.26 -9.15
CA ILE A 88 -18.25 -6.72 -9.30
C ILE A 88 -18.82 -6.38 -7.92
N THR A 89 -18.48 -7.16 -6.93
CA THR A 89 -18.83 -6.91 -5.53
C THR A 89 -17.51 -6.89 -4.74
N PRO A 90 -17.27 -5.85 -3.94
CA PRO A 90 -16.10 -5.81 -3.08
C PRO A 90 -16.02 -7.06 -2.22
N GLN A 91 -14.90 -7.76 -2.29
CA GLN A 91 -14.67 -8.97 -1.50
C GLN A 91 -13.99 -8.58 -0.18
N ASN A 92 -14.25 -9.38 0.86
CA ASN A 92 -13.55 -9.25 2.14
C ASN A 92 -12.17 -9.91 2.07
N ASP A 93 -11.38 -9.50 1.08
CA ASP A 93 -10.06 -10.05 0.75
C ASP A 93 -8.90 -9.30 1.42
N GLY A 94 -9.23 -8.38 2.34
CA GLY A 94 -8.27 -7.53 3.03
C GLY A 94 -8.08 -6.16 2.39
N GLY A 95 -8.44 -5.95 1.13
CA GLY A 95 -8.32 -4.66 0.45
C GLY A 95 -9.17 -3.55 1.09
N ASN A 96 -10.27 -3.92 1.73
CA ASN A 96 -11.16 -3.05 2.51
C ASN A 96 -10.82 -3.02 4.02
N SER A 97 -9.56 -3.16 4.35
CA SER A 97 -8.98 -2.97 5.67
C SER A 97 -7.71 -2.16 5.55
N TRP A 98 -7.39 -1.30 6.53
CA TRP A 98 -6.16 -0.51 6.50
C TRP A 98 -4.92 -1.41 6.55
N HIS A 99 -4.08 -1.37 5.52
CA HIS A 99 -2.90 -2.22 5.40
C HIS A 99 -1.78 -1.58 4.58
N SER A 100 -0.57 -2.07 4.81
CA SER A 100 0.56 -1.99 3.89
C SER A 100 0.68 -3.34 3.19
N ASP A 101 0.89 -3.34 1.87
CA ASP A 101 1.02 -4.57 1.08
C ASP A 101 2.19 -5.42 1.58
N SER A 102 2.00 -6.74 1.53
CA SER A 102 3.04 -7.78 1.73
C SER A 102 3.84 -7.68 3.02
N SER A 103 3.34 -7.00 4.07
CA SER A 103 4.11 -6.86 5.32
C SER A 103 4.34 -8.17 6.09
N PHE A 104 3.74 -9.27 5.65
CA PHE A 104 4.04 -10.64 6.12
C PHE A 104 5.29 -11.25 5.49
N MET A 105 5.89 -10.61 4.48
CA MET A 105 7.10 -11.07 3.81
C MET A 105 8.35 -10.52 4.49
N GLU A 106 9.49 -11.22 4.33
CA GLU A 106 10.78 -10.74 4.82
C GLU A 106 11.19 -9.42 4.17
N GLN A 107 10.90 -9.27 2.88
CA GLN A 107 11.08 -8.05 2.08
C GLN A 107 9.71 -7.61 1.55
N PRO A 108 8.97 -6.81 2.32
CA PRO A 108 7.68 -6.28 1.89
C PRO A 108 7.80 -5.36 0.69
N ALA A 109 6.67 -5.12 0.02
CA ALA A 109 6.62 -4.21 -1.13
C ALA A 109 7.24 -2.83 -0.83
N LEU A 110 8.06 -2.33 -1.76
CA LEU A 110 8.52 -0.94 -1.78
C LEU A 110 7.36 0.00 -2.05
N GLY A 111 6.56 -0.31 -3.06
CA GLY A 111 5.47 0.51 -3.53
C GLY A 111 4.69 -0.17 -4.63
N SER A 112 3.61 0.46 -5.06
CA SER A 112 2.81 -0.06 -6.17
C SER A 112 2.31 1.07 -7.07
N VAL A 113 2.25 0.78 -8.37
CA VAL A 113 1.60 1.62 -9.39
C VAL A 113 0.26 0.99 -9.73
N LEU A 114 -0.83 1.70 -9.46
CA LEU A 114 -2.20 1.25 -9.67
C LEU A 114 -2.88 2.09 -10.74
N ARG A 115 -3.40 1.47 -11.78
CA ARG A 115 -4.09 2.12 -12.91
C ARG A 115 -5.55 1.72 -12.97
N ALA A 116 -6.44 2.69 -13.17
CA ALA A 116 -7.85 2.45 -13.42
C ALA A 116 -8.05 1.97 -14.87
N VAL A 117 -8.69 0.79 -15.03
CA VAL A 117 -9.05 0.21 -16.34
C VAL A 117 -10.55 0.33 -16.59
N GLN A 118 -11.36 -0.08 -15.61
CA GLN A 118 -12.81 0.09 -15.63
C GLN A 118 -13.29 0.54 -14.25
N LEU A 119 -14.12 1.55 -14.22
CA LEU A 119 -14.62 2.12 -12.97
C LEU A 119 -16.14 1.98 -12.86
N PRO A 120 -16.67 1.83 -11.63
CA PRO A 120 -18.07 1.99 -11.37
C PRO A 120 -18.48 3.46 -11.59
N PRO A 121 -19.76 3.77 -11.84
CA PRO A 121 -20.24 5.14 -12.01
C PRO A 121 -20.08 5.98 -10.74
N LEU A 122 -20.06 5.34 -9.57
CA LEU A 122 -19.85 5.95 -8.26
C LEU A 122 -19.20 4.96 -7.31
N GLY A 123 -18.38 5.47 -6.37
CA GLY A 123 -17.71 4.66 -5.37
C GLY A 123 -16.40 4.03 -5.88
N GLY A 124 -15.85 3.11 -5.10
CA GLY A 124 -14.58 2.44 -5.37
C GLY A 124 -13.36 3.33 -5.19
N ASP A 125 -13.47 4.40 -4.40
CA ASP A 125 -12.35 5.27 -4.02
C ASP A 125 -11.27 4.47 -3.28
N THR A 126 -10.08 5.03 -3.18
CA THR A 126 -9.03 4.50 -2.31
C THR A 126 -8.54 5.59 -1.37
N CYS A 127 -8.34 5.21 -0.10
CA CYS A 127 -7.75 6.08 0.92
C CYS A 127 -6.31 5.63 1.18
N TRP A 128 -5.42 6.59 1.43
CA TRP A 128 -4.07 6.37 1.93
C TRP A 128 -3.85 7.13 3.22
N ALA A 129 -3.05 6.59 4.13
CA ALA A 129 -2.67 7.22 5.40
C ALA A 129 -1.15 7.28 5.55
N SER A 130 -0.65 8.43 6.03
CA SER A 130 0.76 8.67 6.32
C SER A 130 1.16 8.04 7.65
N MET A 131 2.06 7.07 7.61
CA MET A 131 2.61 6.46 8.81
C MET A 131 3.67 7.32 9.47
N TYR A 132 4.23 8.31 8.76
CA TYR A 132 5.03 9.37 9.35
C TYR A 132 4.16 10.26 10.25
N ALA A 133 3.06 10.80 9.72
CA ALA A 133 2.16 11.66 10.49
C ALA A 133 1.55 10.91 11.69
N ALA A 134 1.23 9.62 11.51
CA ALA A 134 0.75 8.78 12.61
C ALA A 134 1.80 8.63 13.71
N PHE A 135 3.08 8.43 13.37
CA PHE A 135 4.17 8.37 14.35
C PHE A 135 4.41 9.73 15.02
N ASP A 136 4.49 10.81 14.23
CA ASP A 136 4.76 12.16 14.72
C ASP A 136 3.68 12.67 15.69
N ALA A 137 2.43 12.21 15.53
CA ALA A 137 1.30 12.57 16.40
C ALA A 137 1.25 11.79 17.73
N LEU A 138 2.10 10.78 17.91
CA LEU A 138 2.26 10.12 19.22
C LEU A 138 3.03 11.03 20.18
N SER A 139 2.74 10.91 21.48
CA SER A 139 3.54 11.61 22.50
C SER A 139 5.00 11.14 22.48
N PRO A 140 5.99 11.99 22.83
CA PRO A 140 7.40 11.58 22.89
C PRO A 140 7.66 10.35 23.78
N ARG A 141 6.86 10.16 24.83
CA ARG A 141 6.94 8.97 25.69
C ARG A 141 6.48 7.70 24.94
N MET A 142 5.41 7.82 24.17
CA MET A 142 4.91 6.70 23.36
C MET A 142 5.91 6.36 22.25
N GLN A 143 6.44 7.36 21.54
CA GLN A 143 7.47 7.17 20.53
C GLN A 143 8.69 6.44 21.11
N SER A 144 9.20 6.90 22.27
CA SER A 144 10.33 6.25 22.96
C SER A 144 10.02 4.83 23.44
N MET A 145 8.77 4.56 23.85
CA MET A 145 8.36 3.21 24.26
C MET A 145 8.27 2.23 23.09
N LEU A 146 7.86 2.71 21.92
CA LEU A 146 7.73 1.88 20.71
C LEU A 146 9.06 1.63 20.02
N ASP A 147 10.06 2.49 20.23
CA ASP A 147 11.38 2.36 19.61
C ASP A 147 12.06 1.09 20.11
N GLY A 148 12.52 0.26 19.17
CA GLY A 148 13.12 -1.05 19.45
C GLY A 148 12.12 -2.20 19.73
N LEU A 149 10.81 -1.94 19.80
CA LEU A 149 9.82 -3.02 19.80
C LEU A 149 9.64 -3.57 18.39
N THR A 150 9.32 -4.87 18.31
CA THR A 150 8.99 -5.56 17.06
C THR A 150 7.56 -6.08 17.10
N ALA A 151 7.02 -6.46 15.94
CA ALA A 151 5.69 -7.04 15.82
C ALA A 151 5.71 -8.24 14.86
N LEU A 152 4.87 -9.22 15.13
CA LEU A 152 4.64 -10.35 14.22
C LEU A 152 3.61 -9.96 13.15
N HIS A 153 3.95 -10.23 11.90
CA HIS A 153 3.09 -10.08 10.72
C HIS A 153 2.83 -11.45 10.11
N ASP A 154 1.56 -11.83 9.98
CA ASP A 154 1.14 -13.16 9.55
C ASP A 154 0.08 -13.07 8.45
N ILE A 155 0.31 -13.76 7.32
CA ILE A 155 -0.63 -13.87 6.19
C ILE A 155 -1.89 -14.65 6.55
N ILE A 156 -1.85 -15.49 7.57
CA ILE A 156 -2.98 -16.34 7.96
C ILE A 156 -4.17 -15.50 8.45
N VAL A 157 -3.91 -14.36 9.09
CA VAL A 157 -4.97 -13.49 9.65
C VAL A 157 -6.01 -13.04 8.62
N PRO A 158 -5.64 -12.44 7.48
CA PRO A 158 -6.63 -12.07 6.46
C PRO A 158 -7.31 -13.29 5.83
N LEU A 159 -6.62 -14.44 5.70
CA LEU A 159 -7.19 -15.65 5.16
C LEU A 159 -8.24 -16.26 6.11
N GLU A 160 -7.97 -16.31 7.41
CA GLU A 160 -8.95 -16.76 8.42
C GLU A 160 -10.16 -15.83 8.46
N LYS A 161 -9.97 -14.50 8.35
CA LYS A 161 -11.07 -13.54 8.24
C LYS A 161 -11.91 -13.75 6.97
N ALA A 162 -11.27 -14.00 5.83
CA ALA A 162 -11.96 -14.30 4.57
C ALA A 162 -12.80 -15.58 4.68
N ILE A 163 -12.25 -16.65 5.25
CA ILE A 163 -12.97 -17.92 5.49
C ILE A 163 -14.16 -17.70 6.42
N ALA A 164 -13.97 -16.97 7.52
CA ALA A 164 -15.05 -16.64 8.47
C ALA A 164 -16.14 -15.78 7.81
N GLY A 165 -15.79 -14.98 6.81
CA GLY A 165 -16.71 -14.21 5.97
C GLY A 165 -17.43 -15.03 4.88
N GLY A 166 -17.19 -16.34 4.79
CA GLY A 166 -17.82 -17.25 3.83
C GLY A 166 -17.10 -17.35 2.48
N HIS A 167 -15.87 -16.82 2.36
CA HIS A 167 -15.06 -16.95 1.14
C HIS A 167 -14.33 -18.30 1.13
N SER A 168 -14.33 -18.95 -0.03
CA SER A 168 -13.56 -20.18 -0.23
C SER A 168 -12.08 -19.81 -0.44
N VAL A 169 -11.23 -20.21 0.48
CA VAL A 169 -9.78 -20.23 0.27
C VAL A 169 -9.41 -21.62 -0.21
N SER A 170 -9.01 -21.75 -1.46
CA SER A 170 -8.68 -23.05 -2.08
C SER A 170 -7.36 -23.65 -1.59
N ALA A 171 -6.57 -22.90 -0.85
CA ALA A 171 -5.26 -23.32 -0.37
C ALA A 171 -5.34 -23.86 1.07
N ASN A 172 -4.51 -24.85 1.36
CA ASN A 172 -4.35 -25.40 2.71
C ASN A 172 -3.58 -24.39 3.59
N LEU A 173 -4.21 -23.92 4.67
CA LEU A 173 -3.60 -22.94 5.59
C LEU A 173 -2.26 -23.43 6.19
N GLU A 174 -2.10 -24.74 6.42
CA GLU A 174 -0.84 -25.29 6.92
C GLU A 174 0.29 -25.21 5.88
N GLU A 175 -0.04 -25.38 4.59
CA GLU A 175 0.92 -25.18 3.50
C GLU A 175 1.30 -23.72 3.35
N ILE A 176 0.32 -22.82 3.49
CA ILE A 176 0.57 -21.37 3.48
C ILE A 176 1.48 -20.97 4.64
N ARG A 177 1.20 -21.42 5.88
CA ARG A 177 2.04 -21.15 7.06
C ARG A 177 3.48 -21.65 6.88
N ARG A 178 3.65 -22.77 6.19
CA ARG A 178 4.98 -23.34 5.93
C ARG A 178 5.71 -22.55 4.85
N ALA A 179 5.01 -22.08 3.83
CA ALA A 179 5.59 -21.28 2.75
C ALA A 179 5.88 -19.84 3.19
N TRP A 180 5.00 -19.27 4.01
CA TRP A 180 5.13 -17.89 4.56
C TRP A 180 4.93 -17.94 6.09
N PRO A 181 5.98 -18.28 6.85
CA PRO A 181 5.94 -18.19 8.30
C PRO A 181 5.77 -16.72 8.74
N ALA A 182 5.14 -16.50 9.89
CA ALA A 182 5.00 -15.16 10.45
C ALA A 182 6.36 -14.48 10.56
N MET A 183 6.43 -13.22 10.08
CA MET A 183 7.65 -12.43 10.03
C MET A 183 7.67 -11.39 11.14
N GLU A 184 8.86 -11.18 11.69
CA GLU A 184 9.10 -10.16 12.71
C GLU A 184 9.65 -8.90 12.06
N HIS A 185 8.95 -7.75 12.27
CA HIS A 185 9.34 -6.44 11.80
C HIS A 185 9.31 -5.41 12.92
N PRO A 186 10.07 -4.30 12.83
CA PRO A 186 10.01 -3.23 13.82
C PRO A 186 8.59 -2.59 13.86
N VAL A 187 8.12 -2.24 15.05
CA VAL A 187 6.89 -1.44 15.23
C VAL A 187 7.07 -0.03 14.65
N VAL A 188 8.29 0.49 14.76
CA VAL A 188 8.73 1.75 14.17
C VAL A 188 9.86 1.46 13.19
N ARG A 189 9.54 1.46 11.88
CA ARG A 189 10.57 1.30 10.84
C ARG A 189 11.18 2.64 10.46
N ARG A 190 12.43 2.64 10.04
CA ARG A 190 13.06 3.80 9.43
C ARG A 190 13.03 3.67 7.92
N HIS A 191 12.62 4.73 7.25
CA HIS A 191 12.61 4.75 5.78
C HIS A 191 14.06 4.76 5.26
N PRO A 192 14.44 3.87 4.33
CA PRO A 192 15.84 3.68 3.93
C PRO A 192 16.47 4.90 3.25
N VAL A 193 15.67 5.74 2.60
CA VAL A 193 16.15 6.95 1.89
C VAL A 193 16.07 8.18 2.78
N THR A 194 14.92 8.42 3.44
CA THR A 194 14.72 9.66 4.22
C THR A 194 15.21 9.56 5.66
N GLY A 195 15.41 8.35 6.19
CA GLY A 195 15.76 8.08 7.58
C GLY A 195 14.63 8.37 8.59
N ARG A 196 13.47 8.89 8.14
CA ARG A 196 12.35 9.23 9.01
C ARG A 196 11.71 8.00 9.62
N PRO A 197 11.33 8.04 10.90
CA PRO A 197 10.59 6.96 11.55
C PRO A 197 9.11 6.98 11.12
N ALA A 198 8.53 5.80 10.95
CA ALA A 198 7.13 5.58 10.62
C ALA A 198 6.55 4.42 11.43
N LEU A 199 5.28 4.49 11.81
CA LEU A 199 4.59 3.33 12.37
C LEU A 199 4.47 2.21 11.34
N TYR A 200 4.75 0.97 11.76
CA TYR A 200 4.72 -0.18 10.87
C TYR A 200 3.91 -1.35 11.47
N VAL A 201 2.66 -1.08 11.80
CA VAL A 201 1.64 -2.05 12.22
C VAL A 201 0.38 -1.84 11.40
N ASN A 202 -0.33 -2.90 11.01
CA ASN A 202 -1.55 -2.79 10.19
C ASN A 202 -2.60 -3.86 10.55
N ASN A 203 -3.85 -3.63 10.15
CA ASN A 203 -4.99 -4.48 10.53
C ASN A 203 -5.00 -5.84 9.83
N ASN A 204 -4.30 -5.99 8.70
CA ASN A 204 -4.33 -7.25 7.95
C ASN A 204 -3.35 -8.27 8.51
N PHE A 205 -2.13 -7.84 8.79
CA PHE A 205 -1.05 -8.79 9.02
C PHE A 205 -0.49 -8.75 10.44
N THR A 206 -0.58 -7.60 11.17
CA THR A 206 0.02 -7.50 12.49
C THR A 206 -0.82 -8.22 13.53
N THR A 207 -0.21 -9.18 14.23
CA THR A 207 -0.89 -10.05 15.20
C THR A 207 -0.53 -9.78 16.64
N ARG A 208 0.72 -9.35 16.89
CA ARG A 208 1.24 -9.15 18.24
C ARG A 208 2.46 -8.26 18.24
N ILE A 209 2.59 -7.39 19.25
CA ILE A 209 3.82 -6.67 19.57
C ILE A 209 4.68 -7.56 20.47
N LEU A 210 5.96 -7.68 20.15
CA LEU A 210 6.97 -8.43 20.90
C LEU A 210 7.79 -7.47 21.77
N GLY A 211 8.54 -8.03 22.72
CA GLY A 211 9.31 -7.25 23.69
C GLY A 211 8.48 -6.76 24.90
N ILE A 212 7.17 -7.00 24.87
CA ILE A 212 6.23 -6.75 25.97
C ILE A 212 5.37 -8.00 26.25
N THR A 213 4.66 -8.03 27.36
CA THR A 213 3.76 -9.15 27.67
C THR A 213 2.57 -9.22 26.70
N LYS A 214 1.97 -10.41 26.58
CA LYS A 214 0.78 -10.55 25.71
C LYS A 214 -0.34 -9.60 26.11
N SER A 215 -0.61 -9.44 27.39
CA SER A 215 -1.66 -8.54 27.90
C SER A 215 -1.40 -7.08 27.56
N GLU A 216 -0.16 -6.61 27.57
CA GLU A 216 0.22 -5.27 27.13
C GLU A 216 0.05 -5.12 25.62
N SER A 217 0.48 -6.12 24.83
CA SER A 217 0.28 -6.12 23.39
C SER A 217 -1.21 -6.08 23.01
N ASP A 218 -2.07 -6.84 23.74
CA ASP A 218 -3.51 -6.89 23.49
C ASP A 218 -4.23 -5.54 23.74
N VAL A 219 -3.59 -4.62 24.45
CA VAL A 219 -4.08 -3.24 24.66
C VAL A 219 -3.41 -2.25 23.70
N LEU A 220 -2.09 -2.36 23.53
CA LEU A 220 -1.33 -1.39 22.77
C LEU A 220 -1.56 -1.52 21.25
N LEU A 221 -1.60 -2.74 20.71
CA LEU A 221 -1.78 -2.95 19.26
C LEU A 221 -3.13 -2.38 18.78
N PRO A 222 -4.30 -2.68 19.39
CA PRO A 222 -5.56 -2.06 18.98
C PRO A 222 -5.55 -0.54 19.05
N TYR A 223 -4.91 0.06 20.06
CA TYR A 223 -4.73 1.50 20.13
C TYR A 223 -3.97 2.06 18.94
N LEU A 224 -2.84 1.45 18.57
CA LEU A 224 -2.04 1.88 17.41
C LEU A 224 -2.81 1.69 16.09
N LEU A 225 -3.51 0.56 15.92
CA LEU A 225 -4.33 0.28 14.74
C LEU A 225 -5.49 1.28 14.58
N GLN A 226 -6.08 1.74 15.68
CA GLN A 226 -7.10 2.79 15.64
C GLN A 226 -6.47 4.17 15.38
N HIS A 227 -5.32 4.44 15.98
CA HIS A 227 -4.62 5.72 15.86
C HIS A 227 -4.26 6.05 14.41
N VAL A 228 -3.78 5.07 13.61
CA VAL A 228 -3.41 5.29 12.20
C VAL A 228 -4.61 5.62 11.30
N GLN A 229 -5.85 5.36 11.76
CA GLN A 229 -7.07 5.61 11.00
C GLN A 229 -7.63 7.04 11.19
N ARG A 230 -6.91 7.94 11.86
CA ARG A 230 -7.35 9.33 12.04
C ARG A 230 -7.38 10.06 10.69
N PRO A 231 -8.45 10.85 10.42
CA PRO A 231 -8.60 11.58 9.16
C PRO A 231 -7.47 12.58 8.90
N ASP A 232 -6.80 13.11 9.96
CA ASP A 232 -5.67 14.04 9.85
C ASP A 232 -4.48 13.46 9.07
N PHE A 233 -4.38 12.15 8.98
CA PHE A 233 -3.27 11.44 8.32
C PHE A 233 -3.61 10.97 6.92
N GLN A 234 -4.85 11.21 6.44
CA GLN A 234 -5.40 10.54 5.28
C GLN A 234 -5.57 11.47 4.07
N VAL A 235 -5.48 10.87 2.90
CA VAL A 235 -6.01 11.38 1.65
C VAL A 235 -6.98 10.35 1.05
N ARG A 236 -8.14 10.81 0.56
CA ARG A 236 -9.08 9.99 -0.19
C ARG A 236 -9.06 10.40 -1.66
N PHE A 237 -8.80 9.45 -2.54
CA PHE A 237 -8.72 9.67 -3.96
C PHE A 237 -9.91 9.07 -4.68
N ARG A 238 -10.64 9.92 -5.39
CA ARG A 238 -11.70 9.52 -6.30
C ARG A 238 -11.09 9.21 -7.67
N TRP A 239 -11.28 7.98 -8.11
CA TRP A 239 -10.80 7.52 -9.41
C TRP A 239 -11.62 8.14 -10.55
N ALA A 240 -10.95 8.42 -11.67
CA ALA A 240 -11.52 8.79 -12.95
C ALA A 240 -10.83 7.98 -14.06
N PRO A 241 -11.42 7.86 -15.26
CA PRO A 241 -10.72 7.25 -16.40
C PRO A 241 -9.35 7.88 -16.61
N GLY A 242 -8.33 7.07 -16.90
CA GLY A 242 -6.95 7.53 -17.04
C GLY A 242 -6.23 7.91 -15.74
N SER A 243 -6.82 7.63 -14.56
CA SER A 243 -6.12 7.85 -13.29
C SER A 243 -5.10 6.75 -13.01
N VAL A 244 -3.93 7.19 -12.53
CA VAL A 244 -2.87 6.33 -11.98
C VAL A 244 -2.50 6.83 -10.59
N ALA A 245 -2.25 5.93 -9.65
CA ALA A 245 -1.68 6.23 -8.35
C ALA A 245 -0.38 5.46 -8.16
N PHE A 246 0.64 6.12 -7.59
CA PHE A 246 1.89 5.50 -7.20
C PHE A 246 2.19 5.85 -5.75
N TRP A 247 2.35 4.86 -4.86
CA TRP A 247 2.59 5.10 -3.45
C TRP A 247 3.82 4.37 -2.93
N ASP A 248 4.44 4.98 -1.91
CA ASP A 248 5.49 4.35 -1.11
C ASP A 248 4.85 3.51 0.00
N ASN A 249 4.83 2.20 -0.20
CA ASN A 249 4.22 1.25 0.71
C ASN A 249 4.97 1.11 2.05
N ARG A 250 6.21 1.56 2.09
CA ARG A 250 7.06 1.49 3.29
C ARG A 250 6.56 2.40 4.41
N VAL A 251 5.85 3.47 4.06
CA VAL A 251 5.43 4.55 4.97
C VAL A 251 3.97 4.95 4.80
N THR A 252 3.20 4.15 4.08
CA THR A 252 1.75 4.33 3.93
C THR A 252 0.98 3.06 4.27
N GLN A 253 -0.25 3.26 4.68
CA GLN A 253 -1.31 2.25 4.60
C GLN A 253 -2.37 2.71 3.62
N HIS A 254 -3.11 1.77 3.05
CA HIS A 254 -4.21 2.09 2.17
C HIS A 254 -5.46 1.25 2.47
N TYR A 255 -6.59 1.72 1.94
CA TYR A 255 -7.91 1.16 2.16
C TYR A 255 -8.76 1.36 0.90
N ALA A 256 -9.22 0.26 0.29
CA ALA A 256 -10.15 0.31 -0.83
C ALA A 256 -11.58 0.44 -0.30
N VAL A 257 -12.28 1.51 -0.68
CA VAL A 257 -13.64 1.78 -0.21
C VAL A 257 -14.62 0.83 -0.91
N PRO A 258 -15.36 -0.02 -0.16
CA PRO A 258 -16.19 -1.09 -0.73
C PRO A 258 -17.63 -0.63 -1.02
N ASP A 259 -17.81 0.54 -1.67
CA ASP A 259 -19.11 1.20 -1.87
C ASP A 259 -19.61 1.14 -3.32
N TYR A 260 -19.26 0.09 -4.10
CA TYR A 260 -19.59 -0.05 -5.52
C TYR A 260 -20.26 -1.39 -5.89
N SER A 261 -20.93 -2.05 -4.95
CA SER A 261 -21.62 -3.33 -5.18
C SER A 261 -22.54 -3.32 -6.40
N GLY A 262 -22.42 -4.38 -7.24
CA GLY A 262 -23.20 -4.53 -8.48
C GLY A 262 -22.59 -3.82 -9.69
N HIS A 263 -21.47 -3.09 -9.53
CA HIS A 263 -20.76 -2.43 -10.62
C HIS A 263 -19.34 -2.97 -10.74
N ARG A 264 -18.95 -3.38 -11.96
CA ARG A 264 -17.61 -3.92 -12.19
C ARG A 264 -16.56 -2.84 -12.06
N ARG A 265 -15.51 -3.16 -11.30
CA ARG A 265 -14.29 -2.35 -11.12
C ARG A 265 -13.09 -3.18 -11.51
N ILE A 266 -12.29 -2.70 -12.48
CA ILE A 266 -11.05 -3.35 -12.92
C ILE A 266 -9.91 -2.37 -12.72
N MET A 267 -8.91 -2.80 -11.95
CA MET A 267 -7.66 -2.08 -11.75
C MET A 267 -6.49 -2.98 -12.13
N HIS A 268 -5.47 -2.42 -12.75
CA HIS A 268 -4.21 -3.08 -12.98
C HIS A 268 -3.16 -2.54 -12.01
N ARG A 269 -2.44 -3.42 -11.32
CA ARG A 269 -1.42 -3.08 -10.34
C ARG A 269 -0.10 -3.72 -10.67
N VAL A 270 0.98 -2.94 -10.64
CA VAL A 270 2.36 -3.42 -10.64
C VAL A 270 2.96 -3.11 -9.28
N THR A 271 3.43 -4.14 -8.57
CA THR A 271 4.02 -4.02 -7.24
C THR A 271 5.54 -4.21 -7.34
N LEU A 272 6.28 -3.44 -6.57
CA LEU A 272 7.74 -3.43 -6.53
C LEU A 272 8.23 -4.08 -5.24
N THR A 273 9.24 -4.94 -5.36
CA THR A 273 9.90 -5.55 -4.20
C THR A 273 10.68 -4.49 -3.42
N GLY A 274 10.51 -4.49 -2.10
CA GLY A 274 11.24 -3.61 -1.21
C GLY A 274 12.41 -4.29 -0.50
N GLU A 275 12.87 -3.65 0.55
CA GLU A 275 13.91 -4.13 1.45
C GLU A 275 13.32 -4.64 2.77
N ARG A 276 14.10 -5.39 3.54
CA ARG A 276 13.73 -5.77 4.90
C ARG A 276 13.61 -4.52 5.77
N PRO A 277 12.47 -4.34 6.50
CA PRO A 277 12.28 -3.23 7.42
C PRO A 277 13.33 -3.20 8.55
N ALA A 278 13.87 -2.03 8.84
CA ALA A 278 14.85 -1.78 9.88
C ALA A 278 14.46 -0.60 10.79
#